data_038ae247f07194b715b095d67627af95
#
_entry.id   038ae247f07194b715b095d67627af95
#
_cell.length_a   1.000
_cell.length_b   1.000
_cell.length_c   1.000
_cell.angle_alpha   90.00
_cell.angle_beta   90.00
_cell.angle_gamma   90.00
#
_symmetry.space_group_name_H-M   'P 1'
#
loop_
_entity.id
_entity.type
_entity.pdbx_description
1 polymer ?
#
loop_
_entity_poly.entity_id
_entity_poly.type
_entity_poly.pdbx_seq_one_letter_code
_entity_poly.pdbx_strand_id
1 'polypeptide(L)'
;MAIKSYAEMRKIDVLPFCDQRDAKDDKGRSIKVPYLNWAKCKELLHQNGAETVYFEPCVNASGSSLFMSDQVFTDSKGNTNRCYEVRVKIVIDELIFEAQYPLMNGSNPVKDNSLTQQRLWNAQTRAFVKGVAMRTGLGFGLWLDDMDDKADGEEDLSKHNIYAIRERMQQAYTKLVKRGLSTGEIASMMGTSEQTVQYYLNGIFDEINRFEKAMSAL
;
A
#
# COMPACT_ATOMS: atom_id res chain seq x y z
N MET A 1 18.53 4.04 18.70
CA MET A 1 17.15 3.76 19.22
C MET A 1 16.58 2.64 18.35
N ALA A 2 15.78 1.72 18.88
CA ALA A 2 15.19 0.68 18.06
C ALA A 2 13.96 1.23 17.29
N ILE A 3 13.71 0.71 16.08
CA ILE A 3 12.50 1.01 15.32
C ILE A 3 11.24 0.72 16.16
N LYS A 4 10.21 1.53 16.02
CA LYS A 4 8.91 1.35 16.67
C LYS A 4 8.32 -0.03 16.36
N SER A 5 7.48 -0.54 17.27
CA SER A 5 6.78 -1.81 17.08
C SER A 5 5.86 -1.79 15.85
N TYR A 6 5.51 -2.98 15.33
CA TYR A 6 4.57 -3.12 14.22
C TYR A 6 3.25 -2.35 14.45
N ALA A 7 2.68 -2.47 15.65
CA ALA A 7 1.41 -1.82 16.00
C ALA A 7 1.51 -0.27 15.99
N GLU A 8 2.66 0.28 16.37
CA GLU A 8 2.91 1.72 16.32
C GLU A 8 3.17 2.20 14.90
N MET A 9 4.01 1.48 14.14
CA MET A 9 4.31 1.79 12.74
C MET A 9 3.07 1.75 11.86
N ARG A 10 2.16 0.79 12.11
CA ARG A 10 0.90 0.67 11.38
C ARG A 10 -0.04 1.86 11.57
N LYS A 11 0.07 2.60 12.66
CA LYS A 11 -0.74 3.79 12.95
C LYS A 11 -0.22 5.06 12.28
N ILE A 12 0.98 5.00 11.69
CA ILE A 12 1.57 6.17 11.03
C ILE A 12 0.79 6.47 9.77
N ASP A 13 0.29 7.70 9.67
CA ASP A 13 -0.32 8.20 8.45
C ASP A 13 0.75 8.51 7.41
N VAL A 14 0.82 7.68 6.38
CA VAL A 14 1.77 7.85 5.27
C VAL A 14 1.20 8.66 4.10
N LEU A 15 -0.10 8.95 4.08
CA LEU A 15 -0.75 9.63 2.96
C LEU A 15 -0.16 11.01 2.65
N PRO A 16 0.21 11.86 3.65
CA PRO A 16 0.85 13.14 3.38
C PRO A 16 2.20 13.04 2.67
N PHE A 17 2.81 11.85 2.69
CA PHE A 17 4.11 11.56 2.07
C PHE A 17 3.97 10.85 0.72
N CYS A 18 2.75 10.48 0.32
CA CYS A 18 2.51 9.80 -0.94
C CYS A 18 2.46 10.75 -2.12
N ASP A 19 3.03 10.33 -3.24
CA ASP A 19 2.80 10.91 -4.54
C ASP A 19 1.48 10.37 -5.11
N GLN A 20 0.90 11.04 -6.10
CA GLN A 20 -0.27 10.56 -6.82
C GLN A 20 0.18 9.83 -8.09
N ARG A 21 -0.31 8.62 -8.31
CA ARG A 21 -0.05 7.84 -9.53
C ARG A 21 -1.36 7.57 -10.27
N ASP A 22 -1.30 7.66 -11.61
CA ASP A 22 -2.42 7.25 -12.44
C ASP A 22 -2.56 5.71 -12.40
N ALA A 23 -3.77 5.25 -12.15
CA ALA A 23 -4.17 3.85 -12.24
C ALA A 23 -5.49 3.75 -13.00
N LYS A 24 -5.92 2.54 -13.33
CA LYS A 24 -7.24 2.29 -13.88
C LYS A 24 -8.05 1.52 -12.86
N ASP A 25 -9.32 1.92 -12.67
CA ASP A 25 -10.26 1.14 -11.89
C ASP A 25 -10.71 -0.12 -12.67
N ASP A 26 -11.52 -0.96 -12.05
CA ASP A 26 -12.12 -2.17 -12.62
C ASP A 26 -13.01 -1.90 -13.85
N LYS A 27 -13.47 -0.66 -14.04
CA LYS A 27 -14.20 -0.19 -15.23
C LYS A 27 -13.31 0.46 -16.28
N GLY A 28 -11.99 0.42 -16.08
CA GLY A 28 -11.01 1.00 -17.00
C GLY A 28 -10.90 2.53 -16.94
N ARG A 29 -11.53 3.20 -15.98
CA ARG A 29 -11.47 4.66 -15.81
C ARG A 29 -10.18 5.05 -15.10
N SER A 30 -9.59 6.17 -15.53
CA SER A 30 -8.38 6.73 -14.89
C SER A 30 -8.72 7.23 -13.49
N ILE A 31 -7.99 6.74 -12.50
CA ILE A 31 -8.08 7.17 -11.11
C ILE A 31 -6.68 7.56 -10.60
N LYS A 32 -6.63 8.38 -9.57
CA LYS A 32 -5.40 8.70 -8.85
C LYS A 32 -5.32 7.81 -7.61
N VAL A 33 -4.20 7.11 -7.47
CA VAL A 33 -3.92 6.29 -6.28
C VAL A 33 -2.69 6.82 -5.55
N PRO A 34 -2.68 6.81 -4.22
CA PRO A 34 -1.51 7.20 -3.45
C PRO A 34 -0.36 6.21 -3.68
N TYR A 35 0.84 6.72 -3.80
CA TYR A 35 2.05 5.95 -4.03
C TYR A 35 3.16 6.39 -3.09
N LEU A 36 3.53 5.55 -2.14
CA LEU A 36 4.70 5.78 -1.30
C LEU A 36 5.95 5.32 -2.04
N ASN A 37 6.78 6.28 -2.48
CA ASN A 37 8.03 5.92 -3.13
C ASN A 37 9.07 5.42 -2.11
N TRP A 38 10.09 4.69 -2.58
CA TRP A 38 11.09 4.05 -1.74
C TRP A 38 11.91 5.05 -0.89
N ALA A 39 12.20 6.24 -1.41
CA ALA A 39 12.97 7.25 -0.69
C ALA A 39 12.19 7.82 0.49
N LYS A 40 10.90 8.15 0.29
CA LYS A 40 10.00 8.59 1.35
C LYS A 40 9.74 7.48 2.38
N CYS A 41 9.62 6.23 1.93
CA CYS A 41 9.52 5.08 2.81
C CYS A 41 10.75 4.97 3.72
N LYS A 42 11.95 5.08 3.16
CA LYS A 42 13.20 5.08 3.90
C LYS A 42 13.27 6.22 4.90
N GLU A 43 12.93 7.43 4.48
CA GLU A 43 12.89 8.62 5.34
C GLU A 43 11.95 8.42 6.55
N LEU A 44 10.76 7.88 6.32
CA LEU A 44 9.80 7.58 7.38
C LEU A 44 10.33 6.53 8.38
N LEU A 45 11.07 5.53 7.91
CA LEU A 45 11.72 4.56 8.79
C LEU A 45 12.73 5.25 9.71
N HIS A 46 13.59 6.13 9.17
CA HIS A 46 14.55 6.91 9.98
C HIS A 46 13.84 7.83 10.98
N GLN A 47 12.80 8.55 10.58
CA GLN A 47 12.01 9.40 11.47
C GLN A 47 11.33 8.61 12.60
N ASN A 48 11.17 7.29 12.44
CA ASN A 48 10.55 6.42 13.42
C ASN A 48 11.55 5.49 14.14
N GLY A 49 12.82 5.88 14.15
CA GLY A 49 13.85 5.33 15.03
C GLY A 49 14.84 4.36 14.38
N ALA A 50 14.68 4.04 13.09
CA ALA A 50 15.67 3.22 12.38
C ALA A 50 16.95 4.03 12.10
N GLU A 51 18.11 3.50 12.46
CA GLU A 51 19.43 4.09 12.18
C GLU A 51 19.98 3.61 10.84
N THR A 52 19.81 2.34 10.55
CA THR A 52 20.29 1.71 9.31
C THR A 52 19.11 1.22 8.49
N VAL A 53 18.96 1.73 7.26
CA VAL A 53 17.93 1.28 6.32
C VAL A 53 18.52 1.19 4.92
N TYR A 54 18.55 -0.02 4.36
CA TYR A 54 18.91 -0.25 2.95
C TYR A 54 18.32 -1.55 2.44
N PHE A 55 18.39 -1.75 1.13
CA PHE A 55 18.12 -3.04 0.52
C PHE A 55 19.20 -3.38 -0.51
N GLU A 56 19.41 -4.65 -0.71
CA GLU A 56 20.32 -5.23 -1.70
C GLU A 56 19.54 -6.17 -2.61
N PRO A 57 19.70 -6.09 -3.93
CA PRO A 57 19.14 -7.09 -4.82
C PRO A 57 19.74 -8.47 -4.53
N CYS A 58 18.90 -9.48 -4.33
CA CYS A 58 19.37 -10.85 -4.33
C CYS A 58 19.76 -11.23 -5.76
N VAL A 59 20.75 -12.09 -5.88
CA VAL A 59 21.21 -12.60 -7.19
C VAL A 59 21.03 -14.11 -7.26
N ASN A 60 20.74 -14.59 -8.45
CA ASN A 60 20.67 -16.02 -8.74
C ASN A 60 22.07 -16.62 -8.97
N ALA A 61 22.17 -17.90 -9.25
CA ALA A 61 23.43 -18.61 -9.44
C ALA A 61 24.30 -18.05 -10.59
N SER A 62 23.71 -17.33 -11.56
CA SER A 62 24.43 -16.66 -12.64
C SER A 62 24.81 -15.21 -12.34
N GLY A 63 24.58 -14.74 -11.10
CA GLY A 63 24.87 -13.35 -10.69
C GLY A 63 23.83 -12.32 -11.17
N SER A 64 22.71 -12.75 -11.74
CA SER A 64 21.64 -11.87 -12.17
C SER A 64 20.66 -11.60 -11.05
N SER A 65 20.20 -10.35 -10.90
CA SER A 65 19.12 -9.99 -10.00
C SER A 65 17.71 -10.24 -10.58
N LEU A 66 17.63 -10.74 -11.81
CA LEU A 66 16.39 -11.20 -12.42
C LEU A 66 16.20 -12.69 -12.15
N PHE A 67 15.09 -13.04 -11.54
CA PHE A 67 14.64 -14.42 -11.39
C PHE A 67 13.54 -14.70 -12.41
N MET A 68 13.55 -15.87 -13.01
CA MET A 68 12.50 -16.31 -13.93
C MET A 68 12.14 -17.76 -13.66
N SER A 69 10.87 -18.12 -13.90
CA SER A 69 10.42 -19.49 -13.77
C SER A 69 11.07 -20.38 -14.85
N ASP A 70 11.41 -21.62 -14.47
CA ASP A 70 11.82 -22.66 -15.46
C ASP A 70 10.64 -23.06 -16.35
N GLN A 71 9.43 -23.01 -15.81
CA GLN A 71 8.20 -23.34 -16.52
C GLN A 71 7.82 -22.23 -17.48
N VAL A 72 7.49 -22.62 -18.71
CA VAL A 72 6.92 -21.75 -19.73
C VAL A 72 5.40 -21.89 -19.70
N PHE A 73 4.71 -20.77 -19.65
CA PHE A 73 3.25 -20.69 -19.68
C PHE A 73 2.79 -20.33 -21.09
N THR A 74 1.70 -20.91 -21.53
CA THR A 74 1.11 -20.62 -22.85
C THR A 74 -0.26 -19.97 -22.65
N ASP A 75 -0.47 -18.80 -23.27
CA ASP A 75 -1.76 -18.13 -23.26
C ASP A 75 -2.75 -18.79 -24.25
N SER A 76 -4.01 -18.36 -24.20
CA SER A 76 -5.08 -18.89 -25.09
C SER A 76 -4.85 -18.65 -26.58
N LYS A 77 -3.86 -17.80 -26.94
CA LYS A 77 -3.45 -17.50 -28.32
C LYS A 77 -2.20 -18.27 -28.74
N GLY A 78 -1.68 -19.16 -27.88
CA GLY A 78 -0.47 -19.93 -28.15
C GLY A 78 0.84 -19.18 -27.90
N ASN A 79 0.83 -17.95 -27.36
CA ASN A 79 2.05 -17.24 -27.01
C ASN A 79 2.64 -17.84 -25.74
N THR A 80 3.95 -18.06 -25.73
CA THR A 80 4.68 -18.53 -24.57
C THR A 80 5.20 -17.35 -23.73
N ASN A 81 5.21 -17.52 -22.41
CA ASN A 81 5.74 -16.56 -21.49
C ASN A 81 6.30 -17.25 -20.24
N ARG A 82 7.11 -16.54 -19.47
CA ARG A 82 7.65 -16.97 -18.18
C ARG A 82 7.24 -15.98 -17.10
N CYS A 83 7.25 -16.41 -15.84
CA CYS A 83 7.13 -15.50 -14.73
C CYS A 83 8.49 -14.89 -14.41
N TYR A 84 8.51 -13.58 -14.25
CA TYR A 84 9.69 -12.80 -13.89
C TYR A 84 9.47 -12.10 -12.55
N GLU A 85 10.44 -12.24 -11.67
CA GLU A 85 10.41 -11.61 -10.36
C GLU A 85 11.78 -11.04 -9.96
N VAL A 86 11.76 -10.18 -8.97
CA VAL A 86 12.94 -9.75 -8.23
C VAL A 86 12.82 -10.20 -6.79
N ARG A 87 13.96 -10.36 -6.14
CA ARG A 87 14.09 -10.56 -4.70
C ARG A 87 15.06 -9.52 -4.15
N VAL A 88 14.72 -8.98 -3.00
CA VAL A 88 15.57 -8.01 -2.31
C VAL A 88 15.73 -8.44 -0.85
N LYS A 89 16.96 -8.34 -0.35
CA LYS A 89 17.27 -8.43 1.06
C LYS A 89 17.14 -7.04 1.66
N ILE A 90 16.32 -6.90 2.66
CA ILE A 90 16.03 -5.63 3.34
C ILE A 90 16.67 -5.67 4.72
N VAL A 91 17.35 -4.60 5.08
CA VAL A 91 17.99 -4.40 6.37
C VAL A 91 17.42 -3.13 7.01
N ILE A 92 16.87 -3.27 8.20
CA ILE A 92 16.42 -2.18 9.05
C ILE A 92 16.96 -2.45 10.46
N ASP A 93 18.07 -1.82 10.80
CA ASP A 93 18.85 -2.12 12.01
C ASP A 93 19.16 -3.64 12.10
N GLU A 94 18.75 -4.30 13.19
CA GLU A 94 18.90 -5.74 13.39
C GLU A 94 17.87 -6.59 12.63
N LEU A 95 16.85 -5.97 12.05
CA LEU A 95 15.80 -6.67 11.31
C LEU A 95 16.27 -6.92 9.88
N ILE A 96 16.47 -8.20 9.54
CA ILE A 96 16.91 -8.64 8.20
C ILE A 96 15.87 -9.60 7.64
N PHE A 97 15.39 -9.36 6.43
CA PHE A 97 14.40 -10.21 5.76
C PHE A 97 14.46 -10.03 4.25
N GLU A 98 13.83 -10.95 3.52
CA GLU A 98 13.70 -10.90 2.08
C GLU A 98 12.27 -10.56 1.67
N ALA A 99 12.14 -9.87 0.54
CA ALA A 99 10.88 -9.60 -0.12
C ALA A 99 11.02 -9.85 -1.62
N GLN A 100 9.93 -10.33 -2.24
CA GLN A 100 9.88 -10.57 -3.67
C GLN A 100 8.76 -9.75 -4.31
N TYR A 101 8.91 -9.46 -5.60
CA TYR A 101 7.92 -8.73 -6.38
C TYR A 101 7.96 -9.15 -7.85
N PRO A 102 6.80 -9.37 -8.49
CA PRO A 102 6.76 -9.67 -9.92
C PRO A 102 7.20 -8.46 -10.75
N LEU A 103 7.82 -8.72 -11.90
CA LEU A 103 8.06 -7.67 -12.88
C LEU A 103 6.76 -7.32 -13.59
N MET A 104 6.39 -6.04 -13.53
CA MET A 104 5.16 -5.54 -14.10
C MET A 104 5.41 -4.56 -15.24
N ASN A 105 4.54 -4.59 -16.23
CA ASN A 105 4.39 -3.61 -17.30
C ASN A 105 3.02 -2.94 -17.15
N GLY A 106 2.97 -1.84 -16.41
CA GLY A 106 1.71 -1.29 -15.90
C GLY A 106 1.08 -2.24 -14.87
N SER A 107 -0.16 -2.64 -15.08
CA SER A 107 -0.89 -3.65 -14.30
C SER A 107 -0.72 -5.09 -14.82
N ASN A 108 0.01 -5.29 -15.92
CA ASN A 108 0.20 -6.60 -16.49
C ASN A 108 1.60 -7.16 -16.18
N PRO A 109 1.76 -8.49 -16.01
CA PRO A 109 3.07 -9.11 -15.95
C PRO A 109 3.91 -8.79 -17.19
N VAL A 110 5.22 -8.66 -16.98
CA VAL A 110 6.19 -8.47 -18.05
C VAL A 110 6.22 -9.71 -18.94
N LYS A 111 6.29 -9.51 -20.26
CA LYS A 111 6.59 -10.55 -21.26
C LYS A 111 8.06 -10.49 -21.64
N ASP A 112 8.59 -11.58 -22.25
CA ASP A 112 10.00 -11.71 -22.63
C ASP A 112 10.52 -10.50 -23.43
N ASN A 113 9.72 -10.02 -24.39
CA ASN A 113 10.07 -8.88 -25.24
C ASN A 113 9.87 -7.50 -24.58
N SER A 114 9.42 -7.46 -23.35
CA SER A 114 9.17 -6.20 -22.63
C SER A 114 10.05 -6.03 -21.37
N LEU A 115 11.06 -6.88 -21.22
CA LEU A 115 12.07 -6.75 -20.17
C LEU A 115 12.93 -5.51 -20.38
N THR A 116 13.12 -4.71 -19.33
CA THR A 116 14.03 -3.57 -19.32
C THR A 116 14.67 -3.42 -17.93
N GLN A 117 15.87 -2.84 -17.88
CA GLN A 117 16.53 -2.54 -16.61
C GLN A 117 15.69 -1.57 -15.73
N GLN A 118 14.99 -0.64 -16.35
CA GLN A 118 14.12 0.28 -15.62
C GLN A 118 12.98 -0.45 -14.91
N ARG A 119 12.38 -1.46 -15.55
CA ARG A 119 11.34 -2.29 -14.92
C ARG A 119 11.90 -3.14 -13.80
N LEU A 120 13.11 -3.67 -14.00
CA LEU A 120 13.84 -4.42 -12.97
C LEU A 120 14.04 -3.56 -11.72
N TRP A 121 14.61 -2.36 -11.89
CA TRP A 121 14.80 -1.40 -10.80
C TRP A 121 13.49 -1.01 -10.12
N ASN A 122 12.46 -0.70 -10.90
CA ASN A 122 11.14 -0.37 -10.35
C ASN A 122 10.54 -1.51 -9.53
N ALA A 123 10.74 -2.76 -9.96
CA ALA A 123 10.27 -3.93 -9.21
C ALA A 123 11.05 -4.11 -7.91
N GLN A 124 12.37 -3.89 -7.90
CA GLN A 124 13.20 -3.95 -6.69
C GLN A 124 12.77 -2.89 -5.65
N THR A 125 12.55 -1.65 -6.07
CA THR A 125 12.09 -0.58 -5.17
C THR A 125 10.67 -0.84 -4.65
N ARG A 126 9.79 -1.47 -5.43
CA ARG A 126 8.45 -1.90 -4.98
C ARG A 126 8.55 -3.06 -4.00
N ALA A 127 9.43 -4.04 -4.27
CA ALA A 127 9.70 -5.14 -3.34
C ALA A 127 10.13 -4.60 -1.97
N PHE A 128 11.02 -3.60 -1.95
CA PHE A 128 11.42 -2.92 -0.72
C PHE A 128 10.23 -2.31 0.01
N VAL A 129 9.45 -1.44 -0.63
CA VAL A 129 8.32 -0.75 0.03
C VAL A 129 7.26 -1.73 0.50
N LYS A 130 6.88 -2.73 -0.32
CA LYS A 130 5.90 -3.76 0.06
C LYS A 130 6.43 -4.64 1.20
N GLY A 131 7.71 -5.04 1.14
CA GLY A 131 8.36 -5.80 2.20
C GLY A 131 8.40 -5.05 3.54
N VAL A 132 8.73 -3.75 3.52
CA VAL A 132 8.66 -2.87 4.69
C VAL A 132 7.24 -2.84 5.26
N ALA A 133 6.23 -2.60 4.42
CA ALA A 133 4.83 -2.57 4.86
C ALA A 133 4.41 -3.87 5.53
N MET A 134 4.71 -5.02 4.92
CA MET A 134 4.38 -6.34 5.47
C MET A 134 5.10 -6.63 6.79
N ARG A 135 6.37 -6.26 6.91
CA ARG A 135 7.19 -6.63 8.07
C ARG A 135 7.10 -5.65 9.23
N THR A 136 6.98 -4.36 8.95
CA THR A 136 6.96 -3.30 9.97
C THR A 136 5.60 -2.67 10.20
N GLY A 137 4.65 -2.83 9.28
CA GLY A 137 3.34 -2.18 9.32
C GLY A 137 3.33 -0.78 8.70
N LEU A 138 4.48 -0.17 8.41
CA LEU A 138 4.55 1.18 7.83
C LEU A 138 3.89 1.23 6.45
N GLY A 139 2.85 2.04 6.31
CA GLY A 139 2.13 2.19 5.06
C GLY A 139 1.33 0.95 4.62
N PHE A 140 1.15 -0.06 5.49
CA PHE A 140 0.41 -1.27 5.15
C PHE A 140 -1.02 -0.98 4.64
N GLY A 141 -1.64 0.12 5.11
CA GLY A 141 -2.96 0.54 4.63
C GLY A 141 -3.03 0.82 3.13
N LEU A 142 -1.91 1.18 2.48
CA LEU A 142 -1.86 1.40 1.04
C LEU A 142 -2.09 0.12 0.22
N TRP A 143 -1.88 -1.07 0.83
CA TRP A 143 -1.98 -2.37 0.18
C TRP A 143 -3.29 -3.09 0.46
N LEU A 144 -4.11 -2.58 1.38
CA LEU A 144 -5.42 -3.18 1.68
C LEU A 144 -6.40 -3.04 0.51
N ASP A 145 -6.22 -2.00 -0.31
CA ASP A 145 -7.05 -1.71 -1.48
C ASP A 145 -6.27 -1.92 -2.78
N ASP A 146 -5.11 -2.60 -2.73
CA ASP A 146 -4.29 -2.83 -3.93
C ASP A 146 -5.03 -3.78 -4.89
N MET A 147 -5.45 -3.23 -6.03
CA MET A 147 -6.20 -3.97 -7.04
C MET A 147 -5.36 -5.07 -7.72
N ASP A 148 -4.04 -5.02 -7.57
CA ASP A 148 -3.14 -6.03 -8.12
C ASP A 148 -3.20 -7.38 -7.34
N ASP A 149 -3.67 -7.36 -6.08
CA ASP A 149 -3.74 -8.54 -5.20
C ASP A 149 -5.17 -9.16 -5.13
N LYS A 150 -6.12 -8.71 -5.94
CA LYS A 150 -7.47 -9.29 -5.98
C LYS A 150 -7.42 -10.66 -6.64
N ALA A 151 -7.61 -11.69 -5.84
CA ALA A 151 -7.83 -13.05 -6.32
C ALA A 151 -9.18 -13.12 -7.08
N ASP A 152 -9.18 -13.81 -8.21
CA ASP A 152 -10.38 -14.11 -8.97
C ASP A 152 -11.41 -14.79 -8.04
N GLY A 153 -12.48 -14.10 -7.67
CA GLY A 153 -13.66 -14.70 -7.06
C GLY A 153 -14.04 -14.30 -5.63
N GLU A 154 -13.35 -13.37 -4.97
CA GLU A 154 -13.81 -12.84 -3.67
C GLU A 154 -14.68 -11.61 -3.84
N GLU A 155 -15.79 -11.59 -3.09
CA GLU A 155 -16.74 -10.48 -3.06
C GLU A 155 -16.07 -9.14 -2.81
N ASP A 156 -16.36 -8.25 -3.67
CA ASP A 156 -16.03 -6.85 -3.83
C ASP A 156 -15.87 -6.02 -2.52
N LEU A 157 -14.76 -6.20 -1.81
CA LEU A 157 -14.29 -5.25 -0.80
C LEU A 157 -13.86 -3.92 -1.45
N SER A 158 -13.77 -3.85 -2.79
CA SER A 158 -13.41 -2.66 -3.56
C SER A 158 -14.50 -1.59 -3.59
N LYS A 159 -15.70 -1.89 -3.08
CA LYS A 159 -16.74 -0.85 -2.87
C LYS A 159 -16.30 0.19 -1.84
N HIS A 160 -15.24 -0.08 -1.10
CA HIS A 160 -14.83 0.75 0.01
C HIS A 160 -13.37 1.19 -0.16
N ASN A 161 -13.17 2.13 -1.08
CA ASN A 161 -11.90 2.87 -1.13
C ASN A 161 -11.70 3.58 0.23
N ILE A 162 -10.93 2.97 1.13
CA ILE A 162 -10.65 3.48 2.49
C ILE A 162 -10.15 4.93 2.44
N TYR A 163 -9.43 5.29 1.39
CA TYR A 163 -8.94 6.66 1.21
C TYR A 163 -10.08 7.64 0.87
N ALA A 164 -10.99 7.26 -0.02
CA ALA A 164 -12.16 8.08 -0.33
C ALA A 164 -13.11 8.18 0.87
N ILE A 165 -13.24 7.11 1.65
CA ILE A 165 -14.02 7.08 2.88
C ILE A 165 -13.40 8.01 3.92
N ARG A 166 -12.08 7.93 4.12
CA ARG A 166 -11.34 8.82 5.02
C ARG A 166 -11.45 10.28 4.58
N GLU A 167 -11.28 10.56 3.29
CA GLU A 167 -11.39 11.91 2.76
C GLU A 167 -12.80 12.48 2.99
N ARG A 168 -13.86 11.70 2.76
CA ARG A 168 -15.23 12.07 3.11
C ARG A 168 -15.39 12.40 4.59
N MET A 169 -14.83 11.58 5.48
CA MET A 169 -14.83 11.82 6.92
C MET A 169 -14.11 13.12 7.28
N GLN A 170 -12.92 13.34 6.73
CA GLN A 170 -12.14 14.54 6.98
C GLN A 170 -12.85 15.80 6.48
N GLN A 171 -13.49 15.75 5.33
CA GLN A 171 -14.27 16.86 4.77
C GLN A 171 -15.50 17.15 5.64
N ALA A 172 -16.26 16.11 6.03
CA ALA A 172 -17.43 16.26 6.91
C ALA A 172 -17.02 16.84 8.28
N TYR A 173 -16.00 16.27 8.89
CA TYR A 173 -15.47 16.74 10.18
C TYR A 173 -15.03 18.21 10.11
N THR A 174 -14.22 18.58 9.12
CA THR A 174 -13.74 19.96 8.92
C THR A 174 -14.90 20.94 8.75
N LYS A 175 -15.95 20.55 8.03
CA LYS A 175 -17.14 21.37 7.82
C LYS A 175 -17.91 21.59 9.12
N LEU A 176 -18.02 20.56 9.97
CA LEU A 176 -18.72 20.64 11.25
C LEU A 176 -17.94 21.45 12.29
N VAL A 177 -16.63 21.25 12.36
CA VAL A 177 -15.74 22.06 13.23
C VAL A 177 -15.78 23.54 12.83
N LYS A 178 -15.79 23.87 11.53
CA LYS A 178 -15.98 25.26 11.05
C LYS A 178 -17.34 25.87 11.45
N ARG A 179 -18.34 25.04 11.73
CA ARG A 179 -19.65 25.47 12.26
C ARG A 179 -19.67 25.58 13.79
N GLY A 180 -18.55 25.34 14.46
CA GLY A 180 -18.38 25.47 15.89
C GLY A 180 -18.65 24.21 16.71
N LEU A 181 -18.85 23.03 16.07
CA LEU A 181 -19.06 21.80 16.80
C LEU A 181 -17.72 21.25 17.32
N SER A 182 -17.75 20.75 18.56
CA SER A 182 -16.65 20.01 19.18
C SER A 182 -16.61 18.55 18.67
N THR A 183 -15.46 17.88 18.86
CA THR A 183 -15.32 16.45 18.52
C THR A 183 -16.33 15.58 19.27
N GLY A 184 -16.66 15.94 20.54
CA GLY A 184 -17.65 15.22 21.36
C GLY A 184 -19.06 15.31 20.80
N GLU A 185 -19.47 16.50 20.32
CA GLU A 185 -20.78 16.68 19.68
C GLU A 185 -20.87 15.91 18.36
N ILE A 186 -19.80 15.93 17.55
CA ILE A 186 -19.72 15.15 16.30
C ILE A 186 -19.80 13.64 16.62
N ALA A 187 -19.07 13.18 17.64
CA ALA A 187 -19.12 11.79 18.07
C ALA A 187 -20.54 11.37 18.51
N SER A 188 -21.20 12.24 19.26
CA SER A 188 -22.60 12.04 19.68
C SER A 188 -23.55 11.96 18.50
N MET A 189 -23.41 12.82 17.50
CA MET A 189 -24.20 12.77 16.24
C MET A 189 -23.97 11.46 15.50
N MET A 190 -22.73 10.99 15.44
CA MET A 190 -22.36 9.71 14.80
C MET A 190 -22.75 8.48 15.63
N GLY A 191 -23.24 8.65 16.85
CA GLY A 191 -23.55 7.53 17.76
C GLY A 191 -22.31 6.73 18.18
N THR A 192 -21.17 7.39 18.32
CA THR A 192 -19.88 6.76 18.60
C THR A 192 -19.07 7.54 19.68
N SER A 193 -17.84 7.11 19.96
CA SER A 193 -16.94 7.82 20.87
C SER A 193 -16.03 8.81 20.13
N GLU A 194 -15.49 9.81 20.83
CA GLU A 194 -14.48 10.72 20.28
C GLU A 194 -13.25 9.96 19.75
N GLN A 195 -12.85 8.90 20.46
CA GLN A 195 -11.74 8.05 20.06
C GLN A 195 -12.03 7.35 18.73
N THR A 196 -13.27 6.90 18.50
CA THR A 196 -13.70 6.28 17.25
C THR A 196 -13.69 7.30 16.10
N VAL A 197 -14.13 8.55 16.37
CA VAL A 197 -14.03 9.65 15.39
C VAL A 197 -12.57 9.88 14.98
N GLN A 198 -11.63 9.88 15.94
CA GLN A 198 -10.20 10.00 15.64
C GLN A 198 -9.67 8.81 14.82
N TYR A 199 -10.13 7.59 15.10
CA TYR A 199 -9.78 6.42 14.30
C TYR A 199 -10.28 6.59 12.85
N TYR A 200 -11.51 7.01 12.64
CA TYR A 200 -12.06 7.24 11.30
C TYR A 200 -11.33 8.36 10.54
N LEU A 201 -10.95 9.44 11.21
CA LEU A 201 -10.13 10.52 10.62
C LEU A 201 -8.74 10.03 10.19
N ASN A 202 -8.22 9.02 10.85
CA ASN A 202 -6.94 8.39 10.54
C ASN A 202 -7.07 7.18 9.58
N GLY A 203 -8.27 6.92 9.06
CA GLY A 203 -8.52 5.81 8.14
C GLY A 203 -8.52 4.44 8.81
N ILE A 204 -8.75 4.38 10.13
CA ILE A 204 -8.88 3.13 10.89
C ILE A 204 -10.38 2.88 11.10
N PHE A 205 -10.90 1.85 10.42
CA PHE A 205 -12.30 1.46 10.48
C PHE A 205 -12.40 0.05 11.08
N ASP A 206 -13.21 -0.11 12.11
CA ASP A 206 -13.54 -1.40 12.72
C ASP A 206 -14.52 -2.19 11.83
N GLU A 207 -15.58 -1.52 11.37
CA GLU A 207 -16.56 -2.04 10.42
C GLU A 207 -17.03 -0.93 9.48
N ILE A 208 -16.93 -1.14 8.16
CA ILE A 208 -17.31 -0.13 7.17
C ILE A 208 -18.81 0.15 7.20
N ASN A 209 -19.64 -0.86 7.38
CA ASN A 209 -21.10 -0.69 7.50
C ASN A 209 -21.48 0.19 8.72
N ARG A 210 -20.76 0.05 9.82
CA ARG A 210 -20.93 0.89 11.01
C ARG A 210 -20.52 2.33 10.74
N PHE A 211 -19.39 2.52 10.05
CA PHE A 211 -18.95 3.84 9.61
C PHE A 211 -19.97 4.51 8.68
N GLU A 212 -20.45 3.83 7.62
CA GLU A 212 -21.41 4.40 6.68
C GLU A 212 -22.73 4.78 7.37
N LYS A 213 -23.20 3.97 8.33
CA LYS A 213 -24.34 4.31 9.17
C LYS A 213 -24.08 5.57 10.03
N ALA A 214 -22.89 5.68 10.60
CA ALA A 214 -22.50 6.85 11.39
C ALA A 214 -22.36 8.12 10.52
N MET A 215 -21.80 7.99 9.31
CA MET A 215 -21.67 9.09 8.35
C MET A 215 -23.02 9.59 7.83
N SER A 216 -24.02 8.74 7.72
CA SER A 216 -25.38 9.14 7.29
C SER A 216 -26.13 9.99 8.32
N ALA A 217 -25.62 10.07 9.56
CA ALA A 217 -26.16 10.90 10.62
C ALA A 217 -25.55 12.32 10.67
N LEU A 218 -24.52 12.60 9.87
CA LEU A 218 -23.86 13.90 9.75
C LEU A 218 -24.43 14.76 8.62
#